data_b9f50b6a918200585d081216947e4e21
#
_entry.id   b9f50b6a918200585d081216947e4e21
#
_cell.length_a   1.000
_cell.length_b   1.000
_cell.length_c   1.000
_cell.angle_alpha   90.00
_cell.angle_beta   90.00
_cell.angle_gamma   90.00
#
_symmetry.space_group_name_H-M   'P 1'
#
loop_
_entity.id
_entity.type
_entity.pdbx_description
1 polymer ?
#
loop_
_entity_poly.entity_id
_entity_poly.type
_entity_poly.pdbx_seq_one_letter_code
_entity_poly.pdbx_strand_id
1 'polypeptide(L)'
;MPAVTDACGLEPGARGLEPHARQRAEAHARASFARVGARTEPERLFETGGLRWRFPRSTSPCEAVIVNTGGGVAGGDSYRIELLLNEGAEVEATTTAAEKIYRSDGAPARIETRLTLAPRAALLWLPQETLLFDGAALQRRLFVDMAGDATLILVESLIFGRLAKGESRIDARLRDSWRLRRDGRLVLADETRLENAGATLDRKAVGSGARALATIVAAAPNVEALVVKLRAALESENKGVEAGASAFDGLVTARLLSASPGRLRAAVIASIVALGGRRPPRLWQ
;
A
#
# COMPACT_ATOMS: atom_id res chain seq x y z
N MET A 1 44.75 63.56 34.39
CA MET A 1 44.17 62.20 34.47
C MET A 1 43.30 61.98 33.27
N PRO A 2 43.71 61.17 32.29
CA PRO A 2 42.91 60.87 31.10
C PRO A 2 42.05 59.61 31.31
N ALA A 3 40.82 59.66 30.83
CA ALA A 3 39.85 58.61 30.84
C ALA A 3 40.20 57.51 29.79
N VAL A 4 40.12 56.27 30.18
CA VAL A 4 40.27 55.06 29.33
C VAL A 4 38.91 54.74 28.77
N THR A 5 38.78 54.80 27.44
CA THR A 5 37.65 54.28 26.70
C THR A 5 37.99 52.87 26.20
N ASP A 6 37.36 51.86 26.80
CA ASP A 6 37.35 50.51 26.31
C ASP A 6 36.14 50.37 25.32
N ALA A 7 36.45 50.21 24.05
CA ALA A 7 35.51 49.80 23.03
C ALA A 7 35.76 48.34 22.67
N CYS A 8 35.05 47.42 23.34
CA CYS A 8 35.01 46.03 22.90
C CYS A 8 33.73 45.78 22.10
N GLY A 9 33.82 46.01 20.80
CA GLY A 9 32.79 45.62 19.83
C GLY A 9 32.90 44.14 19.50
N LEU A 10 32.12 43.30 20.17
CA LEU A 10 31.85 41.91 19.76
C LEU A 10 30.53 41.89 18.98
N GLU A 11 30.63 41.95 17.68
CA GLU A 11 29.51 41.55 16.79
C GLU A 11 29.20 40.06 17.00
N PRO A 12 27.97 39.70 17.37
CA PRO A 12 27.60 38.30 17.33
C PRO A 12 27.33 37.88 15.89
N GLY A 13 28.34 37.30 15.26
CA GLY A 13 28.18 36.65 13.97
C GLY A 13 27.10 35.56 14.07
N ALA A 14 25.90 35.85 13.59
CA ALA A 14 24.88 34.87 13.34
C ALA A 14 25.41 33.91 12.26
N ARG A 15 26.04 32.83 12.70
CA ARG A 15 26.26 31.67 11.82
C ARG A 15 24.88 31.16 11.46
N GLY A 16 24.42 31.47 10.26
CA GLY A 16 23.28 30.81 9.67
C GLY A 16 23.51 29.28 9.76
N LEU A 17 22.71 28.63 10.57
CA LEU A 17 22.66 27.18 10.59
C LEU A 17 22.19 26.78 9.18
N GLU A 18 23.13 26.29 8.37
CA GLU A 18 22.79 25.60 7.12
C GLU A 18 21.68 24.59 7.45
N PRO A 19 20.59 24.55 6.68
CA PRO A 19 19.52 23.59 6.94
C PRO A 19 20.16 22.21 6.82
N HIS A 20 20.33 21.54 7.97
CA HIS A 20 20.84 20.16 7.99
C HIS A 20 20.02 19.35 7.00
N ALA A 21 20.69 18.80 5.97
CA ALA A 21 20.06 17.92 5.01
C ALA A 21 19.37 16.80 5.80
N ARG A 22 18.02 16.80 5.79
CA ARG A 22 17.26 15.81 6.56
C ARG A 22 17.64 14.43 6.08
N GLN A 23 18.12 13.59 7.00
CA GLN A 23 18.43 12.21 6.70
C GLN A 23 17.16 11.51 6.20
N ARG A 24 17.21 10.91 5.02
CA ARG A 24 16.10 10.19 4.40
C ARG A 24 16.30 8.70 4.61
N ALA A 25 15.18 8.01 4.90
CA ALA A 25 15.22 6.58 5.10
C ALA A 25 15.24 5.86 3.74
N GLU A 26 16.18 4.93 3.61
CA GLU A 26 16.15 3.93 2.54
C GLU A 26 15.93 2.57 3.20
N ALA A 27 14.88 1.87 2.76
CA ALA A 27 14.53 0.58 3.32
C ALA A 27 14.19 -0.43 2.22
N HIS A 28 14.68 -1.65 2.38
CA HIS A 28 14.42 -2.73 1.43
C HIS A 28 14.13 -4.01 2.20
N ALA A 29 13.00 -4.64 1.90
CA ALA A 29 12.62 -5.94 2.39
C ALA A 29 12.35 -6.86 1.21
N ARG A 30 13.09 -7.97 1.10
CA ARG A 30 12.90 -9.01 0.09
C ARG A 30 12.74 -10.36 0.75
N ALA A 31 11.77 -11.15 0.28
CA ALA A 31 11.58 -12.53 0.71
C ALA A 31 11.33 -13.43 -0.48
N SER A 32 11.95 -14.61 -0.51
CA SER A 32 11.55 -15.70 -1.39
C SER A 32 10.92 -16.84 -0.59
N PHE A 33 9.97 -17.53 -1.23
CA PHE A 33 9.19 -18.61 -0.62
C PHE A 33 9.23 -19.83 -1.50
N ALA A 34 9.40 -20.99 -0.88
CA ALA A 34 9.42 -22.28 -1.56
C ALA A 34 8.40 -23.25 -0.96
N ARG A 35 7.85 -24.12 -1.82
CA ARG A 35 7.03 -25.25 -1.38
C ARG A 35 7.95 -26.34 -0.85
N VAL A 36 7.78 -26.70 0.44
CA VAL A 36 8.51 -27.80 1.11
C VAL A 36 7.49 -28.82 1.57
N GLY A 37 7.34 -29.89 0.83
CA GLY A 37 6.28 -30.89 1.07
C GLY A 37 4.88 -30.25 0.96
N ALA A 38 4.11 -30.32 2.05
CA ALA A 38 2.76 -29.77 2.11
C ALA A 38 2.70 -28.28 2.54
N ARG A 39 3.83 -27.65 2.87
CA ARG A 39 3.89 -26.29 3.42
C ARG A 39 4.69 -25.37 2.54
N THR A 40 4.44 -24.07 2.70
CA THR A 40 5.30 -23.01 2.13
C THR A 40 6.15 -22.44 3.25
N GLU A 41 7.44 -22.28 2.98
CA GLU A 41 8.42 -21.74 3.93
C GLU A 41 9.19 -20.59 3.29
N PRO A 42 9.62 -19.58 4.08
CA PRO A 42 10.56 -18.58 3.60
C PRO A 42 11.91 -19.23 3.33
N GLU A 43 12.51 -18.94 2.17
CA GLU A 43 13.77 -19.53 1.72
C GLU A 43 14.95 -18.54 1.89
N ARG A 44 14.76 -17.30 1.39
CA ARG A 44 15.78 -16.26 1.46
C ARG A 44 15.14 -14.97 1.92
N LEU A 45 15.83 -14.30 2.83
CA LEU A 45 15.41 -13.02 3.40
C LEU A 45 16.51 -11.98 3.24
N PHE A 46 16.09 -10.77 2.89
CA PHE A 46 16.94 -9.59 2.89
C PHE A 46 16.19 -8.43 3.50
N GLU A 47 16.80 -7.73 4.46
CA GLU A 47 16.18 -6.65 5.21
C GLU A 47 17.20 -5.53 5.46
N THR A 48 16.86 -4.31 5.06
CA THR A 48 17.63 -3.11 5.37
C THR A 48 16.73 -1.96 5.79
N GLY A 49 17.30 -0.94 6.39
CA GLY A 49 16.56 0.21 6.89
C GLY A 49 15.51 -0.19 7.93
N GLY A 50 14.31 0.40 7.84
CA GLY A 50 13.23 0.18 8.80
C GLY A 50 12.29 -0.99 8.49
N LEU A 51 12.47 -1.71 7.38
CA LEU A 51 11.58 -2.82 7.01
C LEU A 51 12.06 -4.16 7.55
N ARG A 52 11.12 -4.96 8.09
CA ARG A 52 11.37 -6.30 8.64
C ARG A 52 10.28 -7.26 8.24
N TRP A 53 10.65 -8.54 8.02
CA TRP A 53 9.72 -9.66 7.86
C TRP A 53 9.45 -10.32 9.20
N ARG A 54 8.22 -10.80 9.39
CA ARG A 54 7.82 -11.67 10.50
C ARG A 54 6.92 -12.77 9.97
N PHE A 55 7.12 -13.97 10.49
CA PHE A 55 6.37 -15.17 10.13
C PHE A 55 5.73 -15.72 11.39
N PRO A 56 4.51 -15.28 11.74
CA PRO A 56 3.90 -15.56 13.05
C PRO A 56 3.70 -17.06 13.30
N ARG A 57 3.39 -17.82 12.26
CA ARG A 57 3.23 -19.27 12.33
C ARG A 57 3.49 -19.89 10.95
N SER A 58 3.99 -21.14 10.94
CA SER A 58 3.99 -21.94 9.72
C SER A 58 2.60 -22.57 9.52
N THR A 59 1.72 -21.82 8.90
CA THR A 59 0.39 -22.25 8.46
C THR A 59 0.42 -22.50 6.95
N SER A 60 -0.64 -23.06 6.38
CA SER A 60 -0.86 -23.04 4.92
C SER A 60 -2.10 -22.19 4.63
N PRO A 61 -1.96 -21.09 3.89
CA PRO A 61 -0.75 -20.49 3.33
C PRO A 61 0.23 -19.98 4.38
N CYS A 62 1.51 -19.77 3.99
CA CYS A 62 2.51 -19.14 4.84
C CYS A 62 2.13 -17.67 5.09
N GLU A 63 1.97 -17.28 6.35
CA GLU A 63 1.70 -15.90 6.72
C GLU A 63 3.00 -15.10 6.76
N ALA A 64 3.11 -14.05 5.93
CA ALA A 64 4.24 -13.15 5.85
C ALA A 64 3.83 -11.73 6.25
N VAL A 65 4.42 -11.21 7.32
CA VAL A 65 4.07 -9.90 7.87
C VAL A 65 5.22 -8.92 7.67
N ILE A 66 4.93 -7.81 7.03
CA ILE A 66 5.87 -6.70 6.87
C ILE A 66 5.69 -5.73 8.04
N VAL A 67 6.80 -5.40 8.68
CA VAL A 67 6.87 -4.45 9.79
C VAL A 67 7.67 -3.24 9.34
N ASN A 68 7.08 -2.06 9.35
CA ASN A 68 7.82 -0.80 9.25
C ASN A 68 8.14 -0.30 10.67
N THR A 69 9.40 -0.46 11.10
CA THR A 69 9.86 -0.03 12.43
C THR A 69 10.09 1.48 12.53
N GLY A 70 10.08 2.20 11.40
CA GLY A 70 10.20 3.65 11.35
C GLY A 70 8.90 4.38 11.69
N GLY A 71 7.78 3.65 11.83
CA GLY A 71 6.49 4.21 12.23
C GLY A 71 5.78 5.03 11.16
N GLY A 72 6.27 5.05 9.93
CA GLY A 72 5.71 5.72 8.75
C GLY A 72 6.78 6.08 7.74
N VAL A 73 6.40 6.78 6.68
CA VAL A 73 7.25 7.17 5.55
C VAL A 73 7.18 8.68 5.37
N ALA A 74 8.31 9.35 5.41
CA ALA A 74 8.40 10.80 5.21
C ALA A 74 8.68 11.16 3.74
N GLY A 75 8.41 12.41 3.38
CA GLY A 75 8.76 12.91 2.06
C GLY A 75 10.26 12.73 1.76
N GLY A 76 10.59 12.16 0.61
CA GLY A 76 11.97 11.83 0.21
C GLY A 76 12.46 10.44 0.63
N ASP A 77 11.79 9.73 1.53
CA ASP A 77 12.11 8.34 1.86
C ASP A 77 11.85 7.41 0.66
N SER A 78 12.58 6.30 0.60
CA SER A 78 12.49 5.31 -0.47
C SER A 78 12.40 3.89 0.11
N TYR A 79 11.26 3.24 -0.08
CA TYR A 79 10.98 1.90 0.42
C TYR A 79 10.79 0.94 -0.74
N ARG A 80 11.43 -0.24 -0.67
CA ARG A 80 11.27 -1.31 -1.64
C ARG A 80 10.85 -2.59 -0.94
N ILE A 81 9.84 -3.26 -1.49
CA ILE A 81 9.30 -4.53 -1.00
C ILE A 81 9.28 -5.51 -2.17
N GLU A 82 9.89 -6.68 -2.00
CA GLU A 82 9.94 -7.70 -3.03
C GLU A 82 9.53 -9.06 -2.47
N LEU A 83 8.57 -9.70 -3.13
CA LEU A 83 8.17 -11.08 -2.86
C LEU A 83 8.40 -11.94 -4.10
N LEU A 84 9.05 -13.08 -3.89
CA LEU A 84 9.29 -14.08 -4.91
C LEU A 84 8.70 -15.41 -4.45
N LEU A 85 7.63 -15.85 -5.10
CA LEU A 85 7.01 -17.14 -4.83
C LEU A 85 7.48 -18.15 -5.87
N ASN A 86 8.24 -19.15 -5.40
CA ASN A 86 8.64 -20.27 -6.23
C ASN A 86 7.43 -21.17 -6.54
N GLU A 87 7.62 -22.13 -7.43
CA GLU A 87 6.57 -23.00 -7.93
C GLU A 87 5.73 -23.64 -6.81
N GLY A 88 4.42 -23.48 -6.91
CA GLY A 88 3.45 -24.01 -5.96
C GLY A 88 3.49 -23.40 -4.55
N ALA A 89 4.26 -22.34 -4.32
CA ALA A 89 4.28 -21.65 -3.03
C ALA A 89 2.97 -20.89 -2.78
N GLU A 90 2.45 -20.95 -1.56
CA GLU A 90 1.22 -20.29 -1.14
C GLU A 90 1.52 -19.31 0.01
N VAL A 91 1.31 -18.02 -0.22
CA VAL A 91 1.65 -16.96 0.74
C VAL A 91 0.46 -16.02 0.95
N GLU A 92 0.24 -15.65 2.21
CA GLU A 92 -0.62 -14.55 2.61
C GLU A 92 0.25 -13.46 3.23
N ALA A 93 0.44 -12.36 2.48
CA ALA A 93 1.30 -11.25 2.88
C ALA A 93 0.47 -10.05 3.34
N THR A 94 0.84 -9.49 4.50
CA THR A 94 0.17 -8.33 5.09
C THR A 94 1.17 -7.41 5.79
N THR A 95 0.72 -6.25 6.31
CA THR A 95 1.50 -5.35 7.16
C THR A 95 0.99 -5.39 8.60
N THR A 96 1.84 -5.05 9.58
CA THR A 96 1.43 -5.03 11.01
C THR A 96 0.39 -3.96 11.31
N ALA A 97 0.42 -2.85 10.57
CA ALA A 97 -0.45 -1.70 10.78
C ALA A 97 -0.58 -0.90 9.48
N ALA A 98 -1.48 0.09 9.48
CA ALA A 98 -1.59 1.08 8.42
C ALA A 98 -0.27 1.83 8.21
N GLU A 99 0.14 1.99 6.94
CA GLU A 99 1.33 2.76 6.58
C GLU A 99 1.01 4.25 6.58
N LYS A 100 1.75 5.04 7.34
CA LYS A 100 1.53 6.48 7.47
C LYS A 100 2.46 7.24 6.53
N ILE A 101 1.88 8.08 5.70
CA ILE A 101 2.63 8.97 4.83
C ILE A 101 2.56 10.37 5.40
N TYR A 102 3.70 10.85 5.89
CA TYR A 102 3.81 12.14 6.54
C TYR A 102 3.88 13.29 5.52
N ARG A 103 3.67 14.51 6.01
CA ARG A 103 3.85 15.74 5.24
C ARG A 103 5.21 15.76 4.53
N SER A 104 5.22 16.20 3.29
CA SER A 104 6.43 16.37 2.49
C SER A 104 6.75 17.85 2.26
N ASP A 105 7.99 18.24 2.49
CA ASP A 105 8.49 19.58 2.20
C ASP A 105 9.08 19.70 0.78
N GLY A 106 8.75 18.76 -0.10
CA GLY A 106 9.26 18.77 -1.48
C GLY A 106 9.19 17.41 -2.16
N ALA A 107 10.24 16.58 -2.01
CA ALA A 107 10.31 15.27 -2.65
C ALA A 107 9.24 14.31 -2.12
N PRO A 108 8.55 13.54 -2.96
CA PRO A 108 7.58 12.56 -2.50
C PRO A 108 8.25 11.40 -1.76
N ALA A 109 7.53 10.79 -0.83
CA ALA A 109 7.80 9.44 -0.37
C ALA A 109 7.68 8.46 -1.56
N ARG A 110 8.59 7.49 -1.66
CA ARG A 110 8.57 6.48 -2.72
C ARG A 110 8.41 5.10 -2.13
N ILE A 111 7.42 4.36 -2.62
CA ILE A 111 7.22 2.95 -2.26
C ILE A 111 7.14 2.14 -3.54
N GLU A 112 8.03 1.17 -3.70
CA GLU A 112 8.01 0.24 -4.81
C GLU A 112 7.79 -1.18 -4.30
N THR A 113 6.77 -1.85 -4.84
CA THR A 113 6.45 -3.25 -4.54
C THR A 113 6.60 -4.09 -5.81
N ARG A 114 7.30 -5.22 -5.71
CA ARG A 114 7.46 -6.21 -6.77
C ARG A 114 7.01 -7.57 -6.30
N LEU A 115 6.07 -8.16 -7.01
CA LEU A 115 5.51 -9.48 -6.73
C LEU A 115 5.79 -10.39 -7.92
N THR A 116 6.52 -11.48 -7.70
CA THR A 116 6.85 -12.46 -8.74
C THR A 116 6.28 -13.81 -8.34
N LEU A 117 5.43 -14.38 -9.19
CA LEU A 117 4.73 -15.64 -8.93
C LEU A 117 5.10 -16.66 -10.01
N ALA A 118 5.82 -17.70 -9.63
CA ALA A 118 6.12 -18.86 -10.47
C ALA A 118 4.87 -19.71 -10.74
N PRO A 119 4.92 -20.72 -11.63
CA PRO A 119 3.78 -21.58 -11.92
C PRO A 119 3.13 -22.17 -10.65
N ARG A 120 1.81 -22.23 -10.64
CA ARG A 120 0.98 -22.74 -9.53
C ARG A 120 1.17 -22.01 -8.19
N ALA A 121 1.90 -20.90 -8.15
CA ALA A 121 2.01 -20.10 -6.95
C ALA A 121 0.70 -19.35 -6.65
N ALA A 122 0.42 -19.13 -5.36
CA ALA A 122 -0.76 -18.41 -4.90
C ALA A 122 -0.38 -17.32 -3.90
N LEU A 123 -0.78 -16.07 -4.18
CA LEU A 123 -0.51 -14.94 -3.32
C LEU A 123 -1.79 -14.19 -2.95
N LEU A 124 -1.98 -13.99 -1.65
CA LEU A 124 -2.86 -12.96 -1.11
C LEU A 124 -1.98 -11.80 -0.66
N TRP A 125 -2.01 -10.69 -1.40
CA TRP A 125 -1.34 -9.44 -1.05
C TRP A 125 -2.35 -8.51 -0.39
N LEU A 126 -2.33 -8.45 0.93
CA LEU A 126 -3.32 -7.80 1.78
C LEU A 126 -2.66 -6.84 2.79
N PRO A 127 -1.91 -5.82 2.36
CA PRO A 127 -1.43 -4.80 3.29
C PRO A 127 -2.60 -4.07 3.95
N GLN A 128 -2.37 -3.54 5.14
CA GLN A 128 -3.33 -2.61 5.74
C GLN A 128 -3.33 -1.27 4.99
N GLU A 129 -4.19 -0.36 5.38
CA GLU A 129 -4.39 0.89 4.66
C GLU A 129 -3.13 1.75 4.61
N THR A 130 -2.96 2.49 3.53
CA THR A 130 -2.01 3.60 3.45
C THR A 130 -2.73 4.89 3.80
N LEU A 131 -2.31 5.55 4.87
CA LEU A 131 -2.91 6.75 5.42
C LEU A 131 -2.09 7.99 5.01
N LEU A 132 -2.62 8.81 4.13
CA LEU A 132 -2.01 10.06 3.71
C LEU A 132 -2.40 11.19 4.66
N PHE A 133 -1.43 11.82 5.32
CA PHE A 133 -1.65 12.99 6.17
C PHE A 133 -1.74 14.26 5.32
N ASP A 134 -2.22 15.34 5.93
CA ASP A 134 -2.23 16.64 5.24
C ASP A 134 -0.83 17.06 4.80
N GLY A 135 -0.70 17.50 3.55
CA GLY A 135 0.56 17.84 2.90
C GLY A 135 1.42 16.63 2.50
N ALA A 136 0.91 15.39 2.59
CA ALA A 136 1.63 14.21 2.13
C ALA A 136 1.86 14.23 0.61
N ALA A 137 2.98 13.68 0.18
CA ALA A 137 3.25 13.40 -1.23
C ALA A 137 3.77 11.96 -1.36
N LEU A 138 3.01 11.12 -2.07
CA LEU A 138 3.34 9.71 -2.28
C LEU A 138 3.47 9.37 -3.76
N GLN A 139 4.56 8.72 -4.12
CA GLN A 139 4.73 8.02 -5.39
C GLN A 139 4.85 6.53 -5.11
N ARG A 140 3.81 5.76 -5.44
CA ARG A 140 3.78 4.32 -5.26
C ARG A 140 3.79 3.61 -6.60
N ARG A 141 4.53 2.51 -6.69
CA ARG A 141 4.58 1.64 -7.87
C ARG A 141 4.39 0.20 -7.45
N LEU A 142 3.52 -0.50 -8.12
CA LEU A 142 3.31 -1.93 -7.95
C LEU A 142 3.55 -2.65 -9.26
N PHE A 143 4.42 -3.64 -9.22
CA PHE A 143 4.73 -4.52 -10.35
C PHE A 143 4.40 -5.95 -9.96
N VAL A 144 3.64 -6.62 -10.80
CA VAL A 144 3.34 -8.04 -10.68
C VAL A 144 3.78 -8.73 -11.97
N ASP A 145 4.63 -9.74 -11.83
CA ASP A 145 4.98 -10.67 -12.89
C ASP A 145 4.56 -12.08 -12.45
N MET A 146 3.61 -12.69 -13.14
CA MET A 146 3.04 -13.97 -12.75
C MET A 146 2.92 -14.95 -13.91
N ALA A 147 3.07 -16.24 -13.60
CA ALA A 147 2.77 -17.32 -14.51
C ALA A 147 1.25 -17.43 -14.78
N GLY A 148 0.88 -17.99 -15.94
CA GLY A 148 -0.51 -18.08 -16.38
C GLY A 148 -1.44 -18.85 -15.47
N ASP A 149 -0.92 -19.86 -14.77
CA ASP A 149 -1.64 -20.72 -13.83
C ASP A 149 -1.45 -20.31 -12.34
N ALA A 150 -0.70 -19.24 -12.07
CA ALA A 150 -0.60 -18.66 -10.76
C ALA A 150 -1.88 -17.91 -10.38
N THR A 151 -2.17 -17.80 -9.08
CA THR A 151 -3.33 -17.09 -8.56
C THR A 151 -2.92 -15.91 -7.68
N LEU A 152 -3.71 -14.83 -7.75
CA LEU A 152 -3.45 -13.60 -7.01
C LEU A 152 -4.77 -13.01 -6.50
N ILE A 153 -4.78 -12.58 -5.24
CA ILE A 153 -5.71 -11.57 -4.73
C ILE A 153 -4.86 -10.44 -4.19
N LEU A 154 -5.07 -9.26 -4.74
CA LEU A 154 -4.32 -8.06 -4.42
C LEU A 154 -5.29 -6.96 -4.00
N VAL A 155 -5.05 -6.37 -2.84
CA VAL A 155 -5.84 -5.28 -2.28
C VAL A 155 -4.91 -4.15 -1.86
N GLU A 156 -5.25 -2.93 -2.23
CA GLU A 156 -4.62 -1.73 -1.74
C GLU A 156 -5.68 -0.71 -1.35
N SER A 157 -5.59 -0.20 -0.13
CA SER A 157 -6.52 0.78 0.41
C SER A 157 -5.80 2.07 0.79
N LEU A 158 -6.40 3.20 0.45
CA LEU A 158 -5.90 4.54 0.71
C LEU A 158 -6.90 5.28 1.60
N ILE A 159 -6.41 5.95 2.64
CA ILE A 159 -7.21 6.84 3.49
C ILE A 159 -6.62 8.24 3.41
N PHE A 160 -7.47 9.23 3.19
CA PHE A 160 -7.09 10.62 3.01
C PHE A 160 -7.43 11.44 4.26
N GLY A 161 -6.41 11.71 5.08
CA GLY A 161 -6.50 12.49 6.30
C GLY A 161 -6.80 11.68 7.56
N ARG A 162 -6.41 12.24 8.69
CA ARG A 162 -6.69 11.72 10.04
C ARG A 162 -8.02 12.28 10.54
N LEU A 163 -9.15 11.68 10.15
CA LEU A 163 -10.48 12.19 10.50
C LEU A 163 -10.64 12.43 12.02
N ALA A 164 -10.12 11.51 12.85
CA ALA A 164 -10.13 11.65 14.31
C ALA A 164 -9.29 12.82 14.84
N LYS A 165 -8.45 13.45 14.01
CA LYS A 165 -7.67 14.65 14.31
C LYS A 165 -8.19 15.90 13.61
N GLY A 166 -9.39 15.83 13.02
CA GLY A 166 -10.01 16.95 12.30
C GLY A 166 -9.50 17.17 10.88
N GLU A 167 -8.66 16.30 10.34
CA GLU A 167 -8.21 16.38 8.96
C GLU A 167 -9.29 15.82 8.01
N SER A 168 -10.37 16.57 7.84
CA SER A 168 -11.48 16.18 6.95
C SER A 168 -11.23 16.49 5.48
N ARG A 169 -10.34 17.43 5.19
CA ARG A 169 -9.90 17.81 3.84
C ARG A 169 -8.41 18.04 3.86
N ILE A 170 -7.69 17.31 3.04
CA ILE A 170 -6.22 17.36 3.01
C ILE A 170 -5.72 17.80 1.63
N ASP A 171 -4.60 18.51 1.63
CA ASP A 171 -3.81 18.77 0.44
C ASP A 171 -2.73 17.71 0.31
N ALA A 172 -3.06 16.56 -0.28
CA ALA A 172 -2.11 15.49 -0.52
C ALA A 172 -1.95 15.22 -2.02
N ARG A 173 -0.72 14.89 -2.39
CA ARG A 173 -0.37 14.47 -3.76
C ARG A 173 -0.15 12.96 -3.79
N LEU A 174 -0.78 12.31 -4.74
CA LEU A 174 -0.66 10.86 -4.95
C LEU A 174 -0.39 10.56 -6.41
N ARG A 175 0.60 9.71 -6.65
CA ARG A 175 0.76 8.96 -7.90
C ARG A 175 0.93 7.49 -7.56
N ASP A 176 -0.07 6.68 -7.91
CA ASP A 176 -0.11 5.25 -7.67
C ASP A 176 -0.25 4.52 -8.99
N SER A 177 0.74 3.71 -9.33
CA SER A 177 0.88 3.11 -10.66
C SER A 177 1.08 1.60 -10.55
N TRP A 178 0.23 0.82 -11.23
CA TRP A 178 0.25 -0.63 -11.21
C TRP A 178 0.54 -1.20 -12.60
N ARG A 179 1.33 -2.24 -12.66
CA ARG A 179 1.61 -3.00 -13.87
C ARG A 179 1.59 -4.48 -13.54
N LEU A 180 0.65 -5.22 -14.14
CA LEU A 180 0.56 -6.66 -13.99
C LEU A 180 0.83 -7.32 -15.34
N ARG A 181 1.81 -8.23 -15.34
CA ARG A 181 2.12 -9.09 -16.47
C ARG A 181 1.79 -10.54 -16.12
N ARG A 182 1.22 -11.23 -17.10
CA ARG A 182 1.00 -12.67 -17.05
C ARG A 182 1.69 -13.31 -18.27
N ASP A 183 2.60 -14.25 -18.01
CA ASP A 183 3.46 -14.85 -19.05
C ASP A 183 4.15 -13.78 -19.91
N GLY A 184 4.69 -12.74 -19.28
CA GLY A 184 5.36 -11.61 -19.92
C GLY A 184 4.43 -10.58 -20.59
N ARG A 185 3.16 -10.92 -20.85
CA ARG A 185 2.18 -10.00 -21.45
C ARG A 185 1.59 -9.06 -20.42
N LEU A 186 1.58 -7.75 -20.69
CA LEU A 186 0.91 -6.76 -19.85
C LEU A 186 -0.62 -6.95 -19.96
N VAL A 187 -1.27 -7.34 -18.84
CA VAL A 187 -2.72 -7.58 -18.77
C VAL A 187 -3.45 -6.52 -17.94
N LEU A 188 -2.73 -5.75 -17.10
CA LEU A 188 -3.29 -4.60 -16.39
C LEU A 188 -2.26 -3.47 -16.34
N ALA A 189 -2.70 -2.29 -16.73
CA ALA A 189 -2.02 -1.03 -16.47
C ALA A 189 -3.02 -0.07 -15.83
N ASP A 190 -2.75 0.34 -14.60
CA ASP A 190 -3.61 1.23 -13.83
C ASP A 190 -2.80 2.39 -13.26
N GLU A 191 -3.39 3.57 -13.19
CA GLU A 191 -2.78 4.73 -12.56
C GLU A 191 -3.83 5.62 -11.90
N THR A 192 -3.62 5.91 -10.61
CA THR A 192 -4.37 6.91 -9.87
C THR A 192 -3.46 8.11 -9.63
N ARG A 193 -3.90 9.29 -10.08
CA ARG A 193 -3.17 10.55 -9.88
C ARG A 193 -4.07 11.61 -9.26
N LEU A 194 -3.64 12.13 -8.12
CA LEU A 194 -4.31 13.20 -7.39
C LEU A 194 -3.27 14.28 -7.05
N GLU A 195 -3.43 15.48 -7.59
CA GLU A 195 -2.52 16.61 -7.28
C GLU A 195 -2.94 17.35 -6.01
N ASN A 196 -4.24 17.43 -5.75
CA ASN A 196 -4.84 17.85 -4.49
C ASN A 196 -5.97 16.87 -4.18
N ALA A 197 -5.68 15.91 -3.31
CA ALA A 197 -6.59 14.79 -3.05
C ALA A 197 -7.94 15.28 -2.50
N GLY A 198 -7.95 16.20 -1.54
CA GLY A 198 -9.17 16.70 -0.93
C GLY A 198 -10.07 17.40 -1.94
N ALA A 199 -9.54 18.38 -2.68
CA ALA A 199 -10.32 19.12 -3.68
C ALA A 199 -10.78 18.21 -4.83
N THR A 200 -9.95 17.25 -5.24
CA THR A 200 -10.28 16.32 -6.33
C THR A 200 -11.38 15.35 -5.91
N LEU A 201 -11.29 14.77 -4.71
CA LEU A 201 -12.27 13.81 -4.20
C LEU A 201 -13.62 14.47 -3.81
N ASP A 202 -13.64 15.76 -3.52
CA ASP A 202 -14.90 16.50 -3.26
C ASP A 202 -15.75 16.67 -4.53
N ARG A 203 -15.15 16.54 -5.72
CA ARG A 203 -15.88 16.66 -6.99
C ARG A 203 -16.83 15.47 -7.15
N LYS A 204 -18.11 15.74 -7.44
CA LYS A 204 -19.16 14.72 -7.62
C LYS A 204 -18.77 13.63 -8.62
N ALA A 205 -18.22 14.02 -9.77
CA ALA A 205 -17.84 13.07 -10.83
C ALA A 205 -16.55 12.26 -10.52
N VAL A 206 -15.85 12.52 -9.42
CA VAL A 206 -14.59 11.85 -9.07
C VAL A 206 -14.73 11.03 -7.79
N GLY A 207 -15.07 11.67 -6.68
CA GLY A 207 -15.11 11.00 -5.38
C GLY A 207 -16.33 11.35 -4.54
N SER A 208 -17.12 12.35 -4.94
CA SER A 208 -18.36 12.76 -4.24
C SER A 208 -18.19 12.92 -2.72
N GLY A 209 -17.03 13.43 -2.29
CA GLY A 209 -16.68 13.57 -0.87
C GLY A 209 -16.01 12.34 -0.25
N ALA A 210 -15.56 11.36 -1.04
CA ALA A 210 -14.85 10.20 -0.52
C ALA A 210 -13.59 10.60 0.27
N ARG A 211 -13.30 9.83 1.31
CA ARG A 211 -12.10 9.96 2.16
C ARG A 211 -11.29 8.66 2.20
N ALA A 212 -11.80 7.63 1.56
CA ALA A 212 -11.13 6.36 1.42
C ALA A 212 -11.41 5.74 0.05
N LEU A 213 -10.40 5.08 -0.50
CA LEU A 213 -10.41 4.41 -1.80
C LEU A 213 -9.78 3.03 -1.64
N ALA A 214 -10.36 2.01 -2.29
CA ALA A 214 -9.69 0.73 -2.43
C ALA A 214 -9.69 0.26 -3.89
N THR A 215 -8.61 -0.42 -4.26
CA THR A 215 -8.49 -1.14 -5.53
C THR A 215 -8.25 -2.60 -5.21
N ILE A 216 -9.00 -3.48 -5.86
CA ILE A 216 -8.92 -4.92 -5.71
C ILE A 216 -8.64 -5.51 -7.09
N VAL A 217 -7.67 -6.42 -7.17
CA VAL A 217 -7.40 -7.22 -8.39
C VAL A 217 -7.32 -8.68 -7.97
N ALA A 218 -8.02 -9.54 -8.70
CA ALA A 218 -7.87 -10.98 -8.56
C ALA A 218 -7.55 -11.62 -9.91
N ALA A 219 -6.60 -12.54 -9.90
CA ALA A 219 -6.23 -13.38 -11.02
C ALA A 219 -6.40 -14.84 -10.60
N ALA A 220 -7.36 -15.54 -11.21
CA ALA A 220 -7.67 -16.92 -10.87
C ALA A 220 -8.38 -17.59 -12.06
N PRO A 221 -8.46 -18.93 -12.08
CA PRO A 221 -9.41 -19.61 -12.96
C PRO A 221 -10.85 -19.15 -12.71
N ASN A 222 -11.66 -19.06 -13.77
CA ASN A 222 -13.10 -18.77 -13.68
C ASN A 222 -13.44 -17.39 -13.08
N VAL A 223 -12.84 -16.35 -13.64
CA VAL A 223 -13.04 -14.94 -13.21
C VAL A 223 -14.49 -14.47 -13.37
N GLU A 224 -15.26 -15.05 -14.31
CA GLU A 224 -16.67 -14.74 -14.54
C GLU A 224 -17.51 -15.10 -13.29
N ALA A 225 -17.28 -16.25 -12.67
CA ALA A 225 -17.95 -16.63 -11.45
C ALA A 225 -17.48 -15.77 -10.25
N LEU A 226 -16.20 -15.41 -10.22
CA LEU A 226 -15.65 -14.57 -9.16
C LEU A 226 -16.20 -13.16 -9.19
N VAL A 227 -16.35 -12.54 -10.36
CA VAL A 227 -16.92 -11.18 -10.47
C VAL A 227 -18.37 -11.14 -10.01
N VAL A 228 -19.16 -12.19 -10.27
CA VAL A 228 -20.55 -12.30 -9.78
C VAL A 228 -20.58 -12.36 -8.26
N LYS A 229 -19.76 -13.20 -7.63
CA LYS A 229 -19.63 -13.28 -6.16
C LYS A 229 -19.19 -11.96 -5.56
N LEU A 230 -18.21 -11.29 -6.18
CA LEU A 230 -17.71 -10.00 -5.71
C LEU A 230 -18.81 -8.93 -5.78
N ARG A 231 -19.56 -8.84 -6.88
CA ARG A 231 -20.66 -7.89 -7.02
C ARG A 231 -21.73 -8.10 -5.96
N ALA A 232 -22.14 -9.35 -5.70
CA ALA A 232 -23.11 -9.68 -4.65
C ALA A 232 -22.60 -9.26 -3.25
N ALA A 233 -21.32 -9.46 -2.95
CA ALA A 233 -20.72 -9.03 -1.69
C ALA A 233 -20.68 -7.49 -1.57
N LEU A 234 -20.35 -6.79 -2.65
CA LEU A 234 -20.35 -5.32 -2.69
C LEU A 234 -21.76 -4.73 -2.56
N GLU A 235 -22.76 -5.36 -3.16
CA GLU A 235 -24.17 -4.95 -3.01
C GLU A 235 -24.66 -5.10 -1.57
N SER A 236 -24.23 -6.13 -0.85
CA SER A 236 -24.59 -6.32 0.56
C SER A 236 -23.97 -5.25 1.49
N GLU A 237 -22.83 -4.70 1.13
CA GLU A 237 -22.05 -3.70 1.90
C GLU A 237 -22.23 -2.27 1.36
N ASN A 238 -23.22 -2.01 0.50
CA ASN A 238 -23.36 -0.75 -0.26
C ASN A 238 -23.72 0.49 0.57
N LYS A 239 -24.00 0.37 1.87
CA LYS A 239 -24.35 1.51 2.74
C LYS A 239 -23.18 2.47 2.90
N GLY A 240 -23.11 3.50 2.02
CA GLY A 240 -22.06 4.53 2.03
C GLY A 240 -20.72 4.07 1.45
N VAL A 241 -20.77 3.05 0.58
CA VAL A 241 -19.67 2.64 -0.29
C VAL A 241 -20.16 2.65 -1.73
N GLU A 242 -19.47 3.41 -2.58
CA GLU A 242 -19.66 3.32 -4.03
C GLU A 242 -18.63 2.32 -4.57
N ALA A 243 -19.09 1.32 -5.31
CA ALA A 243 -18.23 0.26 -5.80
C ALA A 243 -18.63 -0.21 -7.19
N GLY A 244 -17.63 -0.61 -7.97
CA GLY A 244 -17.82 -1.27 -9.26
C GLY A 244 -16.82 -2.39 -9.45
N ALA A 245 -17.24 -3.50 -10.07
CA ALA A 245 -16.40 -4.63 -10.38
C ALA A 245 -16.59 -5.10 -11.84
N SER A 246 -15.49 -5.46 -12.48
CA SER A 246 -15.41 -5.95 -13.86
C SER A 246 -14.49 -7.15 -13.98
N ALA A 247 -14.73 -7.98 -15.00
CA ALA A 247 -13.82 -9.06 -15.39
C ALA A 247 -13.35 -8.83 -16.83
N PHE A 248 -12.06 -9.03 -17.08
CA PHE A 248 -11.44 -8.96 -18.41
C PHE A 248 -10.07 -9.65 -18.38
N ASP A 249 -9.63 -10.18 -19.48
CA ASP A 249 -8.30 -10.81 -19.66
C ASP A 249 -7.91 -11.80 -18.53
N GLY A 250 -8.88 -12.53 -17.96
CA GLY A 250 -8.66 -13.46 -16.85
C GLY A 250 -8.36 -12.76 -15.52
N LEU A 251 -8.75 -11.49 -15.37
CA LEU A 251 -8.69 -10.70 -14.15
C LEU A 251 -10.09 -10.29 -13.70
N VAL A 252 -10.28 -10.20 -12.39
CA VAL A 252 -11.34 -9.42 -11.77
C VAL A 252 -10.72 -8.15 -11.20
N THR A 253 -11.33 -7.00 -11.46
CA THR A 253 -10.93 -5.73 -10.86
C THR A 253 -12.12 -5.09 -10.18
N ALA A 254 -11.90 -4.43 -9.03
CA ALA A 254 -12.90 -3.60 -8.39
C ALA A 254 -12.30 -2.31 -7.84
N ARG A 255 -13.12 -1.26 -7.89
CA ARG A 255 -12.84 0.02 -7.23
C ARG A 255 -13.95 0.34 -6.25
N LEU A 256 -13.53 0.78 -5.06
CA LEU A 256 -14.42 1.13 -3.97
C LEU A 256 -14.08 2.53 -3.47
N LEU A 257 -15.10 3.33 -3.18
CA LEU A 257 -14.99 4.67 -2.63
C LEU A 257 -15.93 4.82 -1.43
N SER A 258 -15.50 5.50 -0.38
CA SER A 258 -16.34 5.83 0.77
C SER A 258 -15.89 7.10 1.46
N ALA A 259 -16.83 7.86 2.00
CA ALA A 259 -16.53 8.93 2.97
C ALA A 259 -16.10 8.37 4.33
N SER A 260 -16.41 7.09 4.62
CA SER A 260 -16.10 6.40 5.87
C SER A 260 -15.04 5.32 5.64
N PRO A 261 -13.80 5.47 6.18
CA PRO A 261 -12.78 4.42 6.11
C PRO A 261 -13.22 3.08 6.72
N GLY A 262 -14.00 3.11 7.80
CA GLY A 262 -14.51 1.89 8.44
C GLY A 262 -15.49 1.11 7.55
N ARG A 263 -16.35 1.81 6.81
CA ARG A 263 -17.26 1.16 5.84
C ARG A 263 -16.49 0.62 4.64
N LEU A 264 -15.50 1.38 4.14
CA LEU A 264 -14.63 0.88 3.08
C LEU A 264 -13.94 -0.42 3.52
N ARG A 265 -13.37 -0.46 4.74
CA ARG A 265 -12.71 -1.64 5.29
C ARG A 265 -13.65 -2.84 5.37
N ALA A 266 -14.90 -2.66 5.80
CA ALA A 266 -15.90 -3.73 5.85
C ALA A 266 -16.17 -4.29 4.44
N ALA A 267 -16.38 -3.43 3.44
CA ALA A 267 -16.60 -3.85 2.06
C ALA A 267 -15.37 -4.54 1.45
N VAL A 268 -14.16 -4.09 1.79
CA VAL A 268 -12.90 -4.74 1.39
C VAL A 268 -12.80 -6.15 2.01
N ILE A 269 -13.10 -6.31 3.29
CA ILE A 269 -13.11 -7.61 3.96
C ILE A 269 -14.12 -8.56 3.31
N ALA A 270 -15.35 -8.09 3.05
CA ALA A 270 -16.36 -8.87 2.34
C ALA A 270 -15.88 -9.30 0.94
N SER A 271 -15.20 -8.40 0.23
CA SER A 271 -14.62 -8.67 -1.08
C SER A 271 -13.54 -9.75 -1.03
N ILE A 272 -12.63 -9.69 -0.06
CA ILE A 272 -11.58 -10.70 0.14
C ILE A 272 -12.20 -12.07 0.39
N VAL A 273 -13.22 -12.13 1.25
CA VAL A 273 -13.94 -13.38 1.54
C VAL A 273 -14.65 -13.93 0.30
N ALA A 274 -15.30 -13.06 -0.48
CA ALA A 274 -15.99 -13.48 -1.70
C ALA A 274 -15.03 -14.04 -2.77
N LEU A 275 -13.83 -13.47 -2.88
CA LEU A 275 -12.83 -13.86 -3.85
C LEU A 275 -12.01 -15.08 -3.41
N GLY A 276 -11.61 -15.13 -2.14
CA GLY A 276 -10.67 -16.14 -1.62
C GLY A 276 -11.30 -17.18 -0.70
N GLY A 277 -12.58 -17.02 -0.32
CA GLY A 277 -13.27 -17.92 0.63
C GLY A 277 -12.67 -17.94 2.04
N ARG A 278 -11.74 -17.05 2.36
CA ARG A 278 -11.04 -16.98 3.65
C ARG A 278 -11.20 -15.58 4.26
N ARG A 279 -11.20 -15.52 5.59
CA ARG A 279 -11.10 -14.25 6.30
C ARG A 279 -9.69 -13.69 6.16
N PRO A 280 -9.51 -12.35 6.11
CA PRO A 280 -8.19 -11.74 6.11
C PRO A 280 -7.41 -12.10 7.38
N PRO A 281 -6.08 -11.86 7.39
CA PRO A 281 -5.19 -12.13 8.51
C PRO A 281 -5.74 -11.54 9.83
N ARG A 282 -5.36 -12.14 10.97
CA ARG A 282 -5.78 -11.66 12.30
C ARG A 282 -5.40 -10.19 12.56
N LEU A 283 -4.33 -9.73 11.93
CA LEU A 283 -3.88 -8.33 12.02
C LEU A 283 -4.89 -7.33 11.40
N TRP A 284 -5.87 -7.81 10.66
CA TRP A 284 -6.96 -6.99 10.13
C TRP A 284 -8.17 -6.87 11.07
N GLN A 285 -8.15 -7.58 12.21
CA GLN A 285 -9.24 -7.62 13.20
C GLN A 285 -9.14 -6.50 14.24
#